data_3db6e56769edec9483ffb6d938ffe475
#
_entry.id   3db6e56769edec9483ffb6d938ffe475
#
_cell.length_a   1.000
_cell.length_b   1.000
_cell.length_c   1.000
_cell.angle_alpha   90.00
_cell.angle_beta   90.00
_cell.angle_gamma   90.00
#
_symmetry.space_group_name_H-M   'P 1'
#
loop_
_entity.id
_entity.type
_entity.pdbx_description
1 polymer ?
#
loop_
_entity_poly.entity_id
_entity_poly.type
_entity_poly.pdbx_seq_one_letter_code
_entity_poly.pdbx_strand_id
1 'polypeptide(L)'
;MSVTPELFIQTRALCKQVALPGNTLNILTDINLTINKGDSVAIVGASGSGKSTLLGLLAGLDVPSSGEIILAGKRIDLLSDDARAELRAKAVGFVFQSFLLLPALTALENVTLPAELAGQPQAVERGKQLLELVGLSARMHFFPAQLSGGEQQRVAIARAFITQPESLFADEPSANLDSATGRKVEDLLFELNQSQGTTLVLVTHNSQLAARCQRQFNMDAGRLVEAHAAARTQELSYAG
;
A
#
# COMPACT_ATOMS: atom_id res chain seq x y z
N MET A 1 10.61 -4.75 29.35
CA MET A 1 11.04 -3.45 28.80
C MET A 1 9.98 -3.06 27.77
N SER A 2 9.18 -2.03 28.04
CA SER A 2 8.22 -1.52 27.05
C SER A 2 9.02 -0.76 25.98
N VAL A 3 9.11 -1.36 24.79
CA VAL A 3 9.69 -0.67 23.64
C VAL A 3 8.73 0.47 23.29
N THR A 4 9.19 1.71 23.38
CA THR A 4 8.42 2.86 22.90
C THR A 4 8.18 2.65 21.40
N PRO A 5 6.94 2.69 20.90
CA PRO A 5 6.66 2.47 19.48
C PRO A 5 7.40 3.53 18.64
N GLU A 6 8.17 3.07 17.66
CA GLU A 6 8.91 3.91 16.74
C GLU A 6 7.95 4.51 15.71
N LEU A 7 7.85 5.84 15.67
CA LEU A 7 7.01 6.55 14.71
C LEU A 7 7.57 6.39 13.30
N PHE A 8 6.76 5.86 12.39
CA PHE A 8 7.18 5.60 11.01
C PHE A 8 6.55 6.55 9.99
N ILE A 9 5.22 6.79 10.11
CA ILE A 9 4.50 7.75 9.27
C ILE A 9 3.78 8.73 10.18
N GLN A 10 3.89 10.04 9.88
CA GLN A 10 3.12 11.09 10.55
C GLN A 10 2.65 12.12 9.54
N THR A 11 1.40 12.56 9.66
CA THR A 11 0.89 13.75 8.98
C THR A 11 0.41 14.77 9.99
N ARG A 12 0.55 16.07 9.66
CA ARG A 12 0.05 17.18 10.46
C ARG A 12 -0.64 18.18 9.56
N ALA A 13 -1.92 18.45 9.83
CA ALA A 13 -2.77 19.37 9.08
C ALA A 13 -2.64 19.19 7.56
N LEU A 14 -2.53 17.93 7.09
CA LEU A 14 -2.27 17.61 5.69
C LEU A 14 -3.50 17.94 4.85
N CYS A 15 -3.31 18.73 3.79
CA CYS A 15 -4.34 19.09 2.84
C CYS A 15 -3.90 18.81 1.40
N LYS A 16 -4.86 18.44 0.54
CA LYS A 16 -4.66 18.32 -0.90
C LYS A 16 -5.79 19.01 -1.63
N GLN A 17 -5.42 19.93 -2.52
CA GLN A 17 -6.34 20.70 -3.36
C GLN A 17 -5.95 20.54 -4.82
N VAL A 18 -6.94 20.59 -5.70
CA VAL A 18 -6.73 20.62 -7.15
C VAL A 18 -7.44 21.86 -7.70
N ALA A 19 -6.69 22.67 -8.43
CA ALA A 19 -7.25 23.82 -9.12
C ALA A 19 -8.09 23.36 -10.33
N LEU A 20 -9.34 23.82 -10.38
CA LEU A 20 -10.24 23.64 -11.52
C LEU A 20 -10.54 25.03 -12.14
N PRO A 21 -10.96 25.10 -13.41
CA PRO A 21 -11.37 26.37 -14.00
C PRO A 21 -12.49 27.05 -13.17
N GLY A 22 -12.16 28.17 -12.52
CA GLY A 22 -13.09 28.93 -11.69
C GLY A 22 -13.37 28.39 -10.28
N ASN A 23 -12.74 27.29 -9.85
CA ASN A 23 -12.96 26.71 -8.52
C ASN A 23 -11.72 25.96 -8.02
N THR A 24 -11.70 25.63 -6.73
CA THR A 24 -10.71 24.74 -6.11
C THR A 24 -11.43 23.56 -5.46
N LEU A 25 -11.06 22.36 -5.84
CA LEU A 25 -11.58 21.13 -5.24
C LEU A 25 -10.67 20.72 -4.07
N ASN A 26 -11.22 20.65 -2.87
CA ASN A 26 -10.53 20.08 -1.70
C ASN A 26 -10.69 18.57 -1.73
N ILE A 27 -9.59 17.83 -1.92
CA ILE A 27 -9.59 16.37 -1.89
C ILE A 27 -9.32 15.86 -0.48
N LEU A 28 -8.38 16.48 0.23
CA LEU A 28 -8.06 16.17 1.62
C LEU A 28 -8.05 17.44 2.45
N THR A 29 -8.58 17.36 3.68
CA THR A 29 -8.71 18.48 4.59
C THR A 29 -8.29 18.07 6.00
N ASP A 30 -7.23 18.70 6.51
CA ASP A 30 -6.75 18.58 7.89
C ASP A 30 -6.53 17.12 8.34
N ILE A 31 -5.78 16.34 7.55
CA ILE A 31 -5.47 14.95 7.89
C ILE A 31 -4.33 14.91 8.90
N ASN A 32 -4.64 14.36 10.07
CA ASN A 32 -3.71 14.12 11.16
C ASN A 32 -3.67 12.61 11.43
N LEU A 33 -2.53 11.96 11.14
CA LEU A 33 -2.36 10.51 11.22
C LEU A 33 -0.99 10.17 11.79
N THR A 34 -0.93 9.14 12.62
CA THR A 34 0.31 8.55 13.10
C THR A 34 0.28 7.03 12.93
N ILE A 35 1.32 6.46 12.35
CA ILE A 35 1.52 5.01 12.17
C ILE A 35 2.92 4.68 12.67
N ASN A 36 3.01 3.69 13.56
CA ASN A 36 4.28 3.22 14.07
C ASN A 36 4.86 2.13 13.16
N LYS A 37 6.15 1.90 13.27
CA LYS A 37 6.83 0.81 12.55
C LYS A 37 6.22 -0.54 12.91
N GLY A 38 5.89 -1.33 11.89
CA GLY A 38 5.25 -2.63 12.06
C GLY A 38 3.74 -2.61 12.27
N ASP A 39 3.09 -1.43 12.37
CA ASP A 39 1.63 -1.34 12.41
C ASP A 39 1.03 -1.84 11.09
N SER A 40 -0.17 -2.44 11.16
CA SER A 40 -1.05 -2.64 10.01
C SER A 40 -2.29 -1.75 10.15
N VAL A 41 -2.49 -0.88 9.17
CA VAL A 41 -3.54 0.15 9.19
C VAL A 41 -4.40 0.03 7.95
N ALA A 42 -5.73 0.03 8.13
CA ALA A 42 -6.69 0.12 7.03
C ALA A 42 -7.36 1.51 6.99
N ILE A 43 -7.43 2.09 5.79
CA ILE A 43 -8.20 3.29 5.50
C ILE A 43 -9.40 2.87 4.67
N VAL A 44 -10.61 3.01 5.25
CA VAL A 44 -11.87 2.62 4.61
C VAL A 44 -12.73 3.85 4.30
N GLY A 45 -13.58 3.75 3.29
CA GLY A 45 -14.49 4.82 2.91
C GLY A 45 -15.07 4.63 1.53
N ALA A 46 -16.07 5.43 1.16
CA ALA A 46 -16.72 5.38 -0.14
C ALA A 46 -15.75 5.69 -1.30
N SER A 47 -16.11 5.29 -2.53
CA SER A 47 -15.36 5.70 -3.72
C SER A 47 -15.36 7.23 -3.83
N GLY A 48 -14.21 7.80 -4.20
CA GLY A 48 -14.06 9.26 -4.31
C GLY A 48 -13.85 10.00 -2.97
N SER A 49 -13.79 9.31 -1.81
CA SER A 49 -13.56 9.97 -0.51
C SER A 49 -12.14 10.51 -0.31
N GLY A 50 -11.19 10.23 -1.22
CA GLY A 50 -9.79 10.71 -1.15
C GLY A 50 -8.77 9.65 -0.72
N LYS A 51 -9.16 8.37 -0.53
CA LYS A 51 -8.28 7.30 -0.01
C LYS A 51 -7.00 7.08 -0.83
N SER A 52 -7.13 6.89 -2.14
CA SER A 52 -5.96 6.67 -3.03
C SER A 52 -5.07 7.91 -3.10
N THR A 53 -5.67 9.12 -3.00
CA THR A 53 -4.91 10.37 -2.91
C THR A 53 -4.09 10.42 -1.61
N LEU A 54 -4.71 10.08 -0.47
CA LEU A 54 -3.99 10.02 0.80
C LEU A 54 -2.87 8.98 0.74
N LEU A 55 -3.17 7.77 0.23
CA LEU A 55 -2.18 6.71 0.07
C LEU A 55 -0.96 7.17 -0.77
N GLY A 56 -1.22 7.84 -1.90
CA GLY A 56 -0.19 8.38 -2.77
C GLY A 56 0.69 9.45 -2.09
N LEU A 57 0.07 10.31 -1.28
CA LEU A 57 0.80 11.32 -0.49
C LEU A 57 1.67 10.66 0.59
N LEU A 58 1.12 9.71 1.35
CA LEU A 58 1.85 9.00 2.40
C LEU A 58 3.04 8.21 1.85
N ALA A 59 2.89 7.63 0.65
CA ALA A 59 3.95 6.92 -0.06
C ALA A 59 4.95 7.85 -0.78
N GLY A 60 4.72 9.17 -0.77
CA GLY A 60 5.57 10.14 -1.48
C GLY A 60 5.46 10.09 -3.00
N LEU A 61 4.37 9.56 -3.56
CA LEU A 61 4.09 9.59 -5.02
C LEU A 61 3.60 10.96 -5.50
N ASP A 62 3.04 11.76 -4.59
CA ASP A 62 2.54 13.11 -4.84
C ASP A 62 2.95 14.04 -3.70
N VAL A 63 2.73 15.33 -3.84
CA VAL A 63 3.02 16.34 -2.82
C VAL A 63 1.72 16.96 -2.29
N PRO A 64 1.66 17.28 -0.99
CA PRO A 64 0.51 17.97 -0.43
C PRO A 64 0.43 19.44 -0.91
N SER A 65 -0.76 20.02 -0.85
CA SER A 65 -0.94 21.45 -1.06
C SER A 65 -0.53 22.27 0.17
N SER A 66 -0.67 21.68 1.37
CA SER A 66 -0.18 22.22 2.64
C SER A 66 -0.12 21.13 3.71
N GLY A 67 0.48 21.45 4.85
CA GLY A 67 0.71 20.49 5.93
C GLY A 67 2.03 19.75 5.78
N GLU A 68 2.22 18.75 6.63
CA GLU A 68 3.49 18.05 6.76
C GLU A 68 3.30 16.53 6.60
N ILE A 69 4.28 15.87 5.98
CA ILE A 69 4.36 14.40 5.93
C ILE A 69 5.76 13.96 6.34
N ILE A 70 5.84 13.13 7.37
CA ILE A 70 7.05 12.43 7.77
C ILE A 70 6.91 10.96 7.39
N LEU A 71 7.88 10.41 6.66
CA LEU A 71 8.00 9.00 6.32
C LEU A 71 9.43 8.54 6.66
N ALA A 72 9.56 7.46 7.44
CA ALA A 72 10.85 6.92 7.87
C ALA A 72 11.78 8.03 8.44
N GLY A 73 11.24 8.89 9.29
CA GLY A 73 11.95 10.00 9.93
C GLY A 73 12.29 11.20 9.04
N LYS A 74 11.87 11.22 7.78
CA LYS A 74 12.15 12.31 6.83
C LYS A 74 10.91 13.10 6.45
N ARG A 75 11.00 14.43 6.42
CA ARG A 75 9.97 15.36 5.89
C ARG A 75 9.91 15.24 4.38
N ILE A 76 9.02 14.38 3.85
CA ILE A 76 8.95 14.09 2.40
C ILE A 76 8.28 15.21 1.59
N ASP A 77 7.48 16.04 2.24
CA ASP A 77 6.88 17.24 1.66
C ASP A 77 7.91 18.31 1.26
N LEU A 78 9.10 18.29 1.86
CA LEU A 78 10.21 19.20 1.58
C LEU A 78 11.26 18.64 0.62
N LEU A 79 11.18 17.36 0.26
CA LEU A 79 12.15 16.72 -0.61
C LEU A 79 11.91 17.07 -2.08
N SER A 80 12.98 17.12 -2.86
CA SER A 80 12.90 17.13 -4.33
C SER A 80 12.31 15.81 -4.86
N ASP A 81 11.86 15.81 -6.11
CA ASP A 81 11.30 14.61 -6.76
C ASP A 81 12.29 13.45 -6.75
N ASP A 82 13.57 13.72 -7.03
CA ASP A 82 14.63 12.72 -7.01
C ASP A 82 14.86 12.15 -5.62
N ALA A 83 14.95 13.00 -4.60
CA ALA A 83 15.12 12.57 -3.21
C ALA A 83 13.93 11.76 -2.69
N ARG A 84 12.69 12.10 -3.12
CA ARG A 84 11.50 11.28 -2.83
C ARG A 84 11.57 9.93 -3.54
N ALA A 85 12.01 9.91 -4.80
CA ALA A 85 12.16 8.67 -5.56
C ALA A 85 13.19 7.73 -4.92
N GLU A 86 14.33 8.27 -4.46
CA GLU A 86 15.33 7.49 -3.72
C GLU A 86 14.78 6.92 -2.41
N LEU A 87 14.00 7.71 -1.65
CA LEU A 87 13.39 7.25 -0.42
C LEU A 87 12.38 6.13 -0.70
N ARG A 88 11.52 6.31 -1.72
CA ARG A 88 10.56 5.26 -2.13
C ARG A 88 11.27 3.97 -2.52
N ALA A 89 12.31 4.06 -3.34
CA ALA A 89 13.06 2.88 -3.78
C ALA A 89 13.63 2.04 -2.62
N LYS A 90 13.92 2.68 -1.48
CA LYS A 90 14.49 2.03 -0.29
C LYS A 90 13.44 1.59 0.73
N ALA A 91 12.41 2.41 0.97
CA ALA A 91 11.53 2.25 2.11
C ALA A 91 10.11 1.81 1.76
N VAL A 92 9.70 1.87 0.49
CA VAL A 92 8.30 1.72 0.08
C VAL A 92 8.13 0.60 -0.95
N GLY A 93 7.27 -0.37 -0.63
CA GLY A 93 6.65 -1.26 -1.61
C GLY A 93 5.24 -0.77 -1.93
N PHE A 94 4.78 -0.98 -3.17
CA PHE A 94 3.44 -0.57 -3.56
C PHE A 94 2.70 -1.68 -4.34
N VAL A 95 1.46 -1.96 -3.93
CA VAL A 95 0.53 -2.88 -4.60
C VAL A 95 -0.67 -2.06 -5.08
N PHE A 96 -0.84 -1.95 -6.40
CA PHE A 96 -1.91 -1.19 -7.03
C PHE A 96 -3.10 -2.08 -7.38
N GLN A 97 -4.29 -1.50 -7.42
CA GLN A 97 -5.51 -2.15 -7.87
C GLN A 97 -5.41 -2.69 -9.30
N SER A 98 -4.76 -1.97 -10.20
CA SER A 98 -4.61 -2.32 -11.63
C SER A 98 -3.28 -3.03 -11.95
N PHE A 99 -2.65 -3.66 -10.96
CA PHE A 99 -1.40 -4.43 -11.04
C PHE A 99 -0.18 -3.60 -11.50
N LEU A 100 -0.33 -2.73 -12.49
CA LEU A 100 0.70 -1.89 -13.12
C LEU A 100 1.97 -2.67 -13.48
N LEU A 101 1.79 -3.85 -14.07
CA LEU A 101 2.89 -4.62 -14.64
C LEU A 101 3.31 -4.02 -15.99
N LEU A 102 4.62 -4.04 -16.24
CA LEU A 102 5.17 -3.62 -17.52
C LEU A 102 4.90 -4.72 -18.56
N PRO A 103 4.11 -4.45 -19.62
CA PRO A 103 3.63 -5.49 -20.53
C PRO A 103 4.73 -6.13 -21.39
N ALA A 104 5.85 -5.41 -21.57
CA ALA A 104 7.01 -5.87 -22.35
C ALA A 104 7.99 -6.72 -21.52
N LEU A 105 7.76 -6.88 -20.21
CA LEU A 105 8.59 -7.66 -19.30
C LEU A 105 7.86 -8.92 -18.86
N THR A 106 8.60 -10.01 -18.68
CA THR A 106 8.11 -11.25 -18.07
C THR A 106 7.74 -11.04 -16.60
N ALA A 107 7.09 -12.02 -15.96
CA ALA A 107 6.79 -11.99 -14.54
C ALA A 107 8.07 -11.81 -13.69
N LEU A 108 9.13 -12.54 -14.03
CA LEU A 108 10.41 -12.44 -13.31
C LEU A 108 11.02 -11.05 -13.48
N GLU A 109 11.11 -10.53 -14.70
CA GLU A 109 11.65 -9.19 -14.97
C GLU A 109 10.82 -8.08 -14.29
N ASN A 110 9.50 -8.19 -14.27
CA ASN A 110 8.64 -7.28 -13.52
C ASN A 110 8.97 -7.27 -12.02
N VAL A 111 9.25 -8.44 -11.44
CA VAL A 111 9.60 -8.57 -10.02
C VAL A 111 11.01 -8.03 -9.75
N THR A 112 11.99 -8.35 -10.58
CA THR A 112 13.41 -8.02 -10.33
C THR A 112 13.76 -6.57 -10.61
N LEU A 113 13.05 -5.91 -11.52
CA LEU A 113 13.34 -4.56 -11.98
C LEU A 113 13.59 -3.53 -10.86
N PRO A 114 12.77 -3.43 -9.79
CA PRO A 114 13.03 -2.45 -8.73
C PRO A 114 14.35 -2.70 -7.99
N ALA A 115 14.72 -3.95 -7.77
CA ALA A 115 15.97 -4.31 -7.10
C ALA A 115 17.18 -4.07 -8.02
N GLU A 116 17.05 -4.34 -9.32
CA GLU A 116 18.07 -4.06 -10.32
C GLU A 116 18.34 -2.56 -10.46
N LEU A 117 17.26 -1.74 -10.53
CA LEU A 117 17.40 -0.28 -10.56
C LEU A 117 18.04 0.28 -9.29
N ALA A 118 17.80 -0.37 -8.13
CA ALA A 118 18.45 -0.02 -6.87
C ALA A 118 19.88 -0.56 -6.74
N GLY A 119 20.42 -1.25 -7.76
CA GLY A 119 21.75 -1.84 -7.75
C GLY A 119 21.92 -2.96 -6.73
N GLN A 120 20.82 -3.61 -6.30
CA GLN A 120 20.87 -4.68 -5.30
C GLN A 120 21.41 -5.97 -5.92
N PRO A 121 22.40 -6.63 -5.28
CA PRO A 121 22.93 -7.89 -5.78
C PRO A 121 21.88 -9.00 -5.68
N GLN A 122 22.00 -10.02 -6.52
CA GLN A 122 21.15 -11.21 -6.51
C GLN A 122 19.66 -10.94 -6.75
N ALA A 123 19.29 -9.85 -7.44
CA ALA A 123 17.91 -9.49 -7.75
C ALA A 123 17.15 -10.65 -8.42
N VAL A 124 17.76 -11.32 -9.40
CA VAL A 124 17.15 -12.43 -10.15
C VAL A 124 16.87 -13.63 -9.24
N GLU A 125 17.82 -14.02 -8.40
CA GLU A 125 17.65 -15.17 -7.51
C GLU A 125 16.55 -14.93 -6.49
N ARG A 126 16.53 -13.73 -5.93
CA ARG A 126 15.48 -13.29 -5.01
C ARG A 126 14.12 -13.17 -5.68
N GLY A 127 14.08 -12.69 -6.93
CA GLY A 127 12.87 -12.66 -7.73
C GLY A 127 12.27 -14.05 -7.96
N LYS A 128 13.12 -15.06 -8.25
CA LYS A 128 12.68 -16.46 -8.36
C LYS A 128 12.10 -16.99 -7.05
N GLN A 129 12.76 -16.73 -5.92
CA GLN A 129 12.27 -17.13 -4.59
C GLN A 129 10.92 -16.49 -4.27
N LEU A 130 10.75 -15.19 -4.56
CA LEU A 130 9.47 -14.52 -4.36
C LEU A 130 8.38 -15.07 -5.27
N LEU A 131 8.67 -15.35 -6.54
CA LEU A 131 7.70 -15.98 -7.45
C LEU A 131 7.33 -17.40 -7.02
N GLU A 132 8.25 -18.14 -6.43
CA GLU A 132 7.96 -19.43 -5.80
C GLU A 132 7.03 -19.27 -4.60
N LEU A 133 7.33 -18.36 -3.68
CA LEU A 133 6.48 -18.06 -2.51
C LEU A 133 5.06 -17.68 -2.89
N VAL A 134 4.88 -16.92 -3.99
CA VAL A 134 3.55 -16.57 -4.48
C VAL A 134 2.92 -17.64 -5.40
N GLY A 135 3.54 -18.83 -5.53
CA GLY A 135 3.04 -19.97 -6.30
C GLY A 135 3.07 -19.76 -7.82
N LEU A 136 4.08 -19.06 -8.33
CA LEU A 136 4.24 -18.74 -9.76
C LEU A 136 5.55 -19.27 -10.37
N SER A 137 6.18 -20.31 -9.79
CA SER A 137 7.42 -20.90 -10.31
C SER A 137 7.31 -21.29 -11.80
N ALA A 138 6.19 -21.89 -12.20
CA ALA A 138 5.96 -22.30 -13.59
C ALA A 138 5.58 -21.14 -14.54
N ARG A 139 5.44 -19.91 -14.03
CA ARG A 139 4.99 -18.73 -14.76
C ARG A 139 6.06 -17.62 -14.87
N MET A 140 7.27 -17.85 -14.39
CA MET A 140 8.34 -16.83 -14.30
C MET A 140 8.64 -16.13 -15.63
N HIS A 141 8.53 -16.86 -16.74
CA HIS A 141 8.83 -16.37 -18.09
C HIS A 141 7.58 -15.94 -18.88
N PHE A 142 6.42 -15.89 -18.25
CA PHE A 142 5.18 -15.46 -18.89
C PHE A 142 5.09 -13.92 -18.85
N PHE A 143 4.59 -13.35 -19.95
CA PHE A 143 4.27 -11.93 -20.02
C PHE A 143 2.92 -11.65 -19.34
N PRO A 144 2.65 -10.43 -18.88
CA PRO A 144 1.38 -10.09 -18.22
C PRO A 144 0.12 -10.52 -19.00
N ALA A 145 0.12 -10.37 -20.32
CA ALA A 145 -1.01 -10.78 -21.16
C ALA A 145 -1.31 -12.30 -21.15
N GLN A 146 -0.37 -13.13 -20.68
CA GLN A 146 -0.50 -14.58 -20.58
C GLN A 146 -0.93 -15.03 -19.18
N LEU A 147 -1.04 -14.09 -18.22
CA LEU A 147 -1.38 -14.33 -16.84
C LEU A 147 -2.82 -13.93 -16.54
N SER A 148 -3.52 -14.73 -15.73
CA SER A 148 -4.81 -14.33 -15.16
C SER A 148 -4.66 -13.11 -14.25
N GLY A 149 -5.77 -12.40 -13.95
CA GLY A 149 -5.76 -11.25 -13.06
C GLY A 149 -5.16 -11.56 -11.66
N GLY A 150 -5.52 -12.73 -11.09
CA GLY A 150 -4.95 -13.18 -9.82
C GLY A 150 -3.47 -13.52 -9.90
N GLU A 151 -2.97 -14.06 -11.03
CA GLU A 151 -1.54 -14.28 -11.23
C GLU A 151 -0.80 -12.94 -11.39
N GLN A 152 -1.36 -11.99 -12.14
CA GLN A 152 -0.79 -10.63 -12.27
C GLN A 152 -0.69 -9.93 -10.91
N GLN A 153 -1.72 -10.05 -10.06
CA GLN A 153 -1.69 -9.46 -8.71
C GLN A 153 -0.62 -10.12 -7.84
N ARG A 154 -0.45 -11.44 -7.91
CA ARG A 154 0.64 -12.11 -7.18
C ARG A 154 2.03 -11.68 -7.67
N VAL A 155 2.21 -11.44 -8.98
CA VAL A 155 3.44 -10.82 -9.51
C VAL A 155 3.63 -9.42 -8.95
N ALA A 156 2.58 -8.59 -8.89
CA ALA A 156 2.66 -7.24 -8.34
C ALA A 156 3.01 -7.25 -6.84
N ILE A 157 2.49 -8.20 -6.07
CA ILE A 157 2.86 -8.40 -4.66
C ILE A 157 4.34 -8.81 -4.55
N ALA A 158 4.79 -9.82 -5.31
CA ALA A 158 6.20 -10.22 -5.30
C ALA A 158 7.13 -9.05 -5.65
N ARG A 159 6.76 -8.24 -6.65
CA ARG A 159 7.48 -7.01 -7.01
C ARG A 159 7.56 -6.03 -5.86
N ALA A 160 6.49 -5.85 -5.10
CA ALA A 160 6.46 -4.90 -4.00
C ALA A 160 7.40 -5.30 -2.85
N PHE A 161 7.70 -6.59 -2.69
CA PHE A 161 8.57 -7.11 -1.65
C PHE A 161 10.03 -7.33 -2.08
N ILE A 162 10.39 -7.18 -3.36
CA ILE A 162 11.73 -7.49 -3.87
C ILE A 162 12.83 -6.67 -3.20
N THR A 163 12.58 -5.41 -2.89
CA THR A 163 13.54 -4.50 -2.25
C THR A 163 13.57 -4.64 -0.72
N GLN A 164 12.76 -5.50 -0.11
CA GLN A 164 12.56 -5.62 1.35
C GLN A 164 12.18 -4.26 1.97
N PRO A 165 11.07 -3.67 1.55
CA PRO A 165 10.70 -2.34 1.97
C PRO A 165 10.32 -2.32 3.46
N GLU A 166 10.52 -1.17 4.13
CA GLU A 166 10.09 -0.96 5.51
C GLU A 166 8.57 -0.75 5.62
N SER A 167 7.93 -0.35 4.52
CA SER A 167 6.48 -0.15 4.43
C SER A 167 5.90 -0.67 3.13
N LEU A 168 4.68 -1.18 3.21
CA LEU A 168 3.88 -1.62 2.08
C LEU A 168 2.60 -0.79 2.01
N PHE A 169 2.36 -0.18 0.87
CA PHE A 169 1.14 0.54 0.56
C PHE A 169 0.31 -0.29 -0.42
N ALA A 170 -0.94 -0.59 -0.08
CA ALA A 170 -1.82 -1.40 -0.92
C ALA A 170 -3.12 -0.64 -1.20
N ASP A 171 -3.40 -0.38 -2.47
CA ASP A 171 -4.62 0.28 -2.95
C ASP A 171 -5.56 -0.76 -3.56
N GLU A 172 -6.63 -1.11 -2.84
CA GLU A 172 -7.67 -2.05 -3.26
C GLU A 172 -7.08 -3.36 -3.86
N PRO A 173 -6.21 -4.11 -3.14
CA PRO A 173 -5.36 -5.15 -3.72
C PRO A 173 -6.13 -6.36 -4.29
N SER A 174 -7.42 -6.52 -3.98
CA SER A 174 -8.26 -7.64 -4.44
C SER A 174 -9.49 -7.19 -5.26
N ALA A 175 -9.69 -5.89 -5.49
CA ALA A 175 -10.94 -5.35 -6.06
C ALA A 175 -11.25 -5.84 -7.49
N ASN A 176 -10.24 -6.18 -8.28
CA ASN A 176 -10.41 -6.65 -9.67
C ASN A 176 -10.42 -8.18 -9.79
N LEU A 177 -10.59 -8.90 -8.67
CA LEU A 177 -10.54 -10.36 -8.62
C LEU A 177 -11.88 -10.93 -8.16
N ASP A 178 -12.17 -12.17 -8.60
CA ASP A 178 -13.28 -12.92 -8.01
C ASP A 178 -13.02 -13.20 -6.51
N SER A 179 -14.07 -13.45 -5.75
CA SER A 179 -14.00 -13.56 -4.29
C SER A 179 -13.06 -14.67 -3.79
N ALA A 180 -12.89 -15.77 -4.52
CA ALA A 180 -12.03 -16.87 -4.11
C ALA A 180 -10.56 -16.56 -4.38
N THR A 181 -10.27 -15.97 -5.53
CA THR A 181 -8.92 -15.51 -5.91
C THR A 181 -8.51 -14.31 -5.05
N GLY A 182 -9.43 -13.37 -4.80
CA GLY A 182 -9.19 -12.21 -3.94
C GLY A 182 -8.74 -12.61 -2.55
N ARG A 183 -9.45 -13.53 -1.88
CA ARG A 183 -9.06 -14.04 -0.55
C ARG A 183 -7.66 -14.65 -0.53
N LYS A 184 -7.29 -15.46 -1.53
CA LYS A 184 -5.94 -16.04 -1.62
C LYS A 184 -4.85 -14.97 -1.76
N VAL A 185 -5.13 -13.93 -2.53
CA VAL A 185 -4.22 -12.78 -2.71
C VAL A 185 -4.09 -11.98 -1.42
N GLU A 186 -5.19 -11.75 -0.71
CA GLU A 186 -5.21 -11.09 0.58
C GLU A 186 -4.42 -11.87 1.64
N ASP A 187 -4.64 -13.20 1.74
CA ASP A 187 -3.90 -14.07 2.66
C ASP A 187 -2.41 -13.98 2.41
N LEU A 188 -1.99 -14.11 1.16
CA LEU A 188 -0.59 -14.01 0.75
C LEU A 188 0.02 -12.63 1.12
N LEU A 189 -0.72 -11.54 0.90
CA LEU A 189 -0.29 -10.20 1.25
C LEU A 189 0.01 -10.08 2.75
N PHE A 190 -0.91 -10.56 3.61
CA PHE A 190 -0.73 -10.51 5.06
C PHE A 190 0.36 -11.47 5.55
N GLU A 191 0.49 -12.67 4.98
CA GLU A 191 1.56 -13.62 5.30
C GLU A 191 2.93 -13.03 5.01
N LEU A 192 3.13 -12.45 3.82
CA LEU A 192 4.37 -11.79 3.45
C LEU A 192 4.64 -10.57 4.32
N ASN A 193 3.62 -9.75 4.58
CA ASN A 193 3.77 -8.58 5.45
C ASN A 193 4.22 -8.97 6.87
N GLN A 194 3.60 -9.98 7.45
CA GLN A 194 3.91 -10.46 8.78
C GLN A 194 5.31 -11.10 8.84
N SER A 195 5.67 -11.93 7.86
CA SER A 195 6.97 -12.60 7.80
C SER A 195 8.14 -11.63 7.65
N GLN A 196 7.92 -10.49 6.99
CA GLN A 196 8.93 -9.46 6.76
C GLN A 196 8.91 -8.32 7.80
N GLY A 197 7.90 -8.28 8.69
CA GLY A 197 7.75 -7.23 9.70
C GLY A 197 7.54 -5.83 9.11
N THR A 198 6.91 -5.73 7.93
CA THR A 198 6.70 -4.48 7.20
C THR A 198 5.53 -3.69 7.82
N THR A 199 5.60 -2.36 7.81
CA THR A 199 4.45 -1.50 8.14
C THR A 199 3.46 -1.53 6.98
N LEU A 200 2.18 -1.87 7.23
CA LEU A 200 1.16 -1.98 6.19
C LEU A 200 0.19 -0.80 6.24
N VAL A 201 0.02 -0.12 5.11
CA VAL A 201 -1.07 0.86 4.90
C VAL A 201 -1.95 0.36 3.77
N LEU A 202 -3.16 -0.06 4.13
CA LEU A 202 -4.14 -0.64 3.21
C LEU A 202 -5.29 0.33 2.98
N VAL A 203 -5.63 0.57 1.73
CA VAL A 203 -6.88 1.25 1.34
C VAL A 203 -7.83 0.22 0.78
N THR A 204 -9.06 0.20 1.28
CA THR A 204 -10.10 -0.71 0.79
C THR A 204 -11.51 -0.21 1.13
N HIS A 205 -12.50 -0.66 0.36
CA HIS A 205 -13.92 -0.56 0.71
C HIS A 205 -14.46 -1.88 1.32
N ASN A 206 -13.62 -2.94 1.37
CA ASN A 206 -13.97 -4.24 1.94
C ASN A 206 -13.74 -4.24 3.46
N SER A 207 -14.82 -4.24 4.24
CA SER A 207 -14.77 -4.24 5.72
C SER A 207 -14.11 -5.51 6.29
N GLN A 208 -14.26 -6.67 5.63
CA GLN A 208 -13.64 -7.92 6.09
C GLN A 208 -12.11 -7.86 5.94
N LEU A 209 -11.63 -7.30 4.83
CA LEU A 209 -10.20 -7.09 4.62
C LEU A 209 -9.64 -6.05 5.60
N ALA A 210 -10.35 -4.94 5.81
CA ALA A 210 -9.96 -3.92 6.78
C ALA A 210 -9.88 -4.47 8.21
N ALA A 211 -10.79 -5.38 8.60
CA ALA A 211 -10.82 -6.00 9.92
C ALA A 211 -9.59 -6.85 10.25
N ARG A 212 -8.78 -7.21 9.26
CA ARG A 212 -7.50 -7.93 9.44
C ARG A 212 -6.37 -7.00 9.93
N CYS A 213 -6.51 -5.68 9.72
CA CYS A 213 -5.54 -4.70 10.20
C CYS A 213 -5.74 -4.39 11.69
N GLN A 214 -4.65 -4.03 12.36
CA GLN A 214 -4.66 -3.68 13.80
C GLN A 214 -5.44 -2.41 14.09
N ARG A 215 -5.34 -1.40 13.20
CA ARG A 215 -6.02 -0.11 13.31
C ARG A 215 -6.82 0.18 12.05
N GLN A 216 -7.93 0.87 12.21
CA GLN A 216 -8.79 1.27 11.10
C GLN A 216 -9.11 2.75 11.18
N PHE A 217 -9.15 3.38 10.02
CA PHE A 217 -9.54 4.78 9.84
C PHE A 217 -10.66 4.88 8.83
N ASN A 218 -11.69 5.65 9.16
CA ASN A 218 -12.76 5.96 8.25
C ASN A 218 -12.44 7.27 7.53
N MET A 219 -12.52 7.25 6.20
CA MET A 219 -12.35 8.41 5.36
C MET A 219 -13.68 8.82 4.75
N ASP A 220 -14.10 10.03 5.03
CA ASP A 220 -15.31 10.62 4.49
C ASP A 220 -15.06 12.05 4.05
N ALA A 221 -15.47 12.38 2.81
CA ALA A 221 -15.35 13.71 2.21
C ALA A 221 -13.98 14.38 2.47
N GLY A 222 -12.89 13.64 2.30
CA GLY A 222 -11.54 14.15 2.48
C GLY A 222 -11.08 14.33 3.93
N ARG A 223 -11.83 13.84 4.91
CA ARG A 223 -11.49 13.85 6.35
C ARG A 223 -11.27 12.45 6.86
N LEU A 224 -10.33 12.30 7.80
CA LEU A 224 -9.95 11.01 8.36
C LEU A 224 -10.30 10.97 9.85
N VAL A 225 -10.96 9.90 10.29
CA VAL A 225 -11.28 9.65 11.70
C VAL A 225 -10.89 8.21 12.05
N GLU A 226 -10.14 8.02 13.14
CA GLU A 226 -9.82 6.67 13.63
C GLU A 226 -11.07 5.99 14.16
N ALA A 227 -11.34 4.78 13.67
CA ALA A 227 -12.45 3.96 14.15
C ALA A 227 -12.08 3.38 15.52
N HIS A 228 -12.80 3.76 16.57
CA HIS A 228 -12.59 3.20 17.89
C HIS A 228 -13.01 1.73 17.96
N ALA A 229 -12.26 0.91 18.68
CA ALA A 229 -12.48 -0.55 18.81
C ALA A 229 -13.88 -0.97 19.36
N ALA A 230 -14.70 -0.03 19.79
CA ALA A 230 -16.04 -0.29 20.34
C ALA A 230 -17.07 -0.77 19.30
N ALA A 231 -16.82 -0.65 17.99
CA ALA A 231 -17.75 -1.09 16.95
C ALA A 231 -17.66 -2.60 16.61
N ARG A 232 -16.66 -3.31 17.15
CA ARG A 232 -16.45 -4.74 16.83
C ARG A 232 -17.50 -5.71 17.39
N THR A 233 -18.34 -5.28 18.32
CA THR A 233 -19.24 -6.19 19.08
C THR A 233 -20.70 -6.14 18.65
N GLN A 234 -21.13 -5.18 17.82
CA GLN A 234 -22.57 -5.04 17.50
C GLN A 234 -23.04 -5.70 16.21
N GLU A 235 -22.16 -6.05 15.27
CA GLU A 235 -22.59 -6.73 14.02
C GLU A 235 -22.80 -8.24 14.16
N LEU A 236 -22.32 -8.86 15.23
CA LEU A 236 -22.49 -10.30 15.46
C LEU A 236 -23.80 -10.68 16.20
N SER A 237 -24.61 -9.71 16.63
CA SER A 237 -25.84 -9.97 17.38
C SER A 237 -27.13 -9.91 16.57
N TYR A 238 -27.10 -9.67 15.27
CA TYR A 238 -28.28 -9.61 14.40
C TYR A 238 -28.39 -10.77 13.38
N ALA A 239 -27.60 -11.83 13.53
CA ALA A 239 -27.73 -13.07 12.76
C ALA A 239 -27.98 -14.25 13.68
N GLY A 240 -29.18 -14.23 14.35
CA GLY A 240 -29.75 -15.32 15.12
C GLY A 240 -31.18 -15.58 14.67
#